data_58c72f453ec87bcdf3a4e5aa58f4088a
#
_entry.id   58c72f453ec87bcdf3a4e5aa58f4088a
#
_cell.length_a   1.000
_cell.length_b   1.000
_cell.length_c   1.000
_cell.angle_alpha   90.00
_cell.angle_beta   90.00
_cell.angle_gamma   90.00
#
_symmetry.space_group_name_H-M   'P 1'
#
loop_
_entity.id
_entity.type
_entity.pdbx_description
1 polymer ?
#
loop_
_entity_poly.entity_id
_entity_poly.type
_entity_poly.pdbx_seq_one_letter_code
_entity_poly.pdbx_strand_id
1 'polypeptide(L)'
;MRRSDDDADGRDPIEAVAPQMPAASSVPTGGATATLPDDAVSAEPTVDVHLSSPSHAAVPGLPSHHGWRPHLWHGPGMVRRAFHGGRRAPVATAAALVVLAAVLWPMLSGRLFEHPAFRMSDLEVYRSAGDSLIYGRPLYSYLTPVPQLLPFTYPPFSAIVALPLALMGSLLTNWVWTLGTVAVLGWITLVSFRPFVRRFPTTYRPFFVVGVLAAMAWTLPARDCLHFGQVGIFLVALCLLDCVLPKTRWPRGMMIGFAAAVKLVPGVFIPYLWLTGRRRAAVVAAAWFVGFSAATAIAMPSASKQYWTNTLFESGRLGNNAGTSNQSLRGMFLRWLPGHLGSALWIVSAVVITVFAYRWARSASNSGFEARGVAIVGLLSVLVSPVSWIHHLAGWVPLLVGVLLGDGRDWRRVGYALLAAVFFILQIPWYGSTIVAKTADWHVPGRILESGFGLAALFAVWLLGRMEPPSKGQTSATRKADAVSG
;
A
#
# COMPACT_ATOMS: atom_id res chain seq x y z
N MET A 1 22.32 -41.68 50.72
CA MET A 1 21.07 -41.62 51.49
C MET A 1 20.35 -40.36 51.06
N ARG A 2 19.07 -40.54 50.46
CA ARG A 2 18.04 -39.52 50.04
C ARG A 2 18.50 -38.37 49.13
N ARG A 3 18.23 -38.39 47.86
CA ARG A 3 17.06 -38.00 47.04
C ARG A 3 16.28 -36.79 47.54
N SER A 4 16.25 -35.70 46.75
CA SER A 4 15.02 -35.02 46.36
C SER A 4 15.24 -34.31 45.03
N ASP A 5 14.45 -34.74 44.05
CA ASP A 5 14.20 -34.12 42.74
C ASP A 5 13.46 -32.79 42.95
N ASP A 6 13.77 -31.79 42.17
CA ASP A 6 12.80 -30.73 41.83
C ASP A 6 13.07 -30.25 40.37
N ASP A 7 12.14 -30.64 39.52
CA ASP A 7 11.95 -30.18 38.17
C ASP A 7 11.56 -28.69 38.16
N ALA A 8 12.29 -27.87 37.43
CA ALA A 8 11.87 -26.54 37.08
C ALA A 8 11.48 -26.51 35.59
N ASP A 9 10.17 -26.67 35.34
CA ASP A 9 9.49 -26.51 34.06
C ASP A 9 9.47 -25.02 33.70
N GLY A 10 10.33 -24.62 32.76
CA GLY A 10 10.39 -23.29 32.21
C GLY A 10 9.40 -23.10 31.08
N ARG A 11 8.14 -22.82 31.37
CA ARG A 11 7.15 -22.34 30.40
C ARG A 11 7.05 -20.83 30.42
N ASP A 12 7.42 -20.20 29.33
CA ASP A 12 7.10 -18.80 29.05
C ASP A 12 5.59 -18.65 28.83
N PRO A 13 4.90 -17.78 29.56
CA PRO A 13 3.48 -17.49 29.31
C PRO A 13 3.34 -16.39 28.27
N ILE A 14 3.03 -16.73 27.02
CA ILE A 14 2.39 -15.79 26.11
C ILE A 14 0.89 -15.86 26.41
N GLU A 15 0.42 -15.08 27.38
CA GLU A 15 -0.99 -14.83 27.60
C GLU A 15 -1.58 -14.01 26.44
N ALA A 16 -2.36 -14.67 25.60
CA ALA A 16 -3.28 -14.03 24.68
C ALA A 16 -4.50 -13.54 25.46
N VAL A 17 -4.53 -12.25 25.78
CA VAL A 17 -5.72 -11.59 26.36
C VAL A 17 -6.79 -11.47 25.28
N ALA A 18 -7.83 -12.28 25.37
CA ALA A 18 -9.06 -12.15 24.59
C ALA A 18 -9.90 -10.97 25.14
N PRO A 19 -10.47 -10.10 24.29
CA PRO A 19 -11.35 -9.03 24.75
C PRO A 19 -12.71 -9.60 25.17
N GLN A 20 -13.14 -9.31 26.38
CA GLN A 20 -14.50 -9.57 26.89
C GLN A 20 -15.50 -8.63 26.20
N MET A 21 -16.58 -9.18 25.68
CA MET A 21 -17.71 -8.45 25.12
C MET A 21 -18.72 -8.09 26.20
N PRO A 22 -19.32 -6.88 26.20
CA PRO A 22 -20.47 -6.59 27.04
C PRO A 22 -21.78 -7.17 26.44
N ALA A 23 -22.69 -7.57 27.34
CA ALA A 23 -23.96 -8.21 27.04
C ALA A 23 -24.92 -7.30 26.27
N ALA A 24 -25.67 -7.90 25.34
CA ALA A 24 -26.70 -7.27 24.54
C ALA A 24 -27.92 -6.88 25.39
N SER A 25 -28.35 -5.62 25.31
CA SER A 25 -29.62 -5.14 25.82
C SER A 25 -30.69 -5.15 24.72
N SER A 26 -31.85 -5.67 25.07
CA SER A 26 -33.06 -5.84 24.27
C SER A 26 -33.71 -4.51 23.86
N VAL A 27 -34.13 -4.41 22.60
CA VAL A 27 -34.94 -3.28 22.05
C VAL A 27 -36.36 -3.77 21.81
N PRO A 28 -37.41 -2.99 22.22
CA PRO A 28 -38.79 -3.35 21.96
C PRO A 28 -39.27 -2.92 20.58
N THR A 29 -40.12 -3.77 20.02
CA THR A 29 -40.85 -3.60 18.75
C THR A 29 -42.04 -2.61 18.94
N GLY A 30 -42.15 -1.63 18.07
CA GLY A 30 -43.33 -0.79 17.91
C GLY A 30 -43.58 -0.55 16.41
N GLY A 31 -44.68 -1.07 15.91
CA GLY A 31 -45.13 -0.89 14.54
C GLY A 31 -45.95 0.40 14.35
N ALA A 32 -45.86 0.97 13.17
CA ALA A 32 -46.89 1.87 12.64
C ALA A 32 -46.84 1.83 11.10
N THR A 33 -47.94 1.39 10.53
CA THR A 33 -48.32 1.45 9.12
C THR A 33 -48.75 2.87 8.74
N ALA A 34 -48.35 3.36 7.58
CA ALA A 34 -49.01 4.49 6.91
C ALA A 34 -48.94 4.29 5.38
N THR A 35 -50.09 4.44 4.80
CA THR A 35 -50.52 4.23 3.42
C THR A 35 -50.10 5.36 2.48
N LEU A 36 -49.88 5.00 1.21
CA LEU A 36 -49.73 5.87 0.04
C LEU A 36 -51.09 6.45 -0.40
N PRO A 37 -51.09 7.52 -1.20
CA PRO A 37 -51.97 7.60 -2.35
C PRO A 37 -51.25 7.84 -3.69
N ASP A 38 -51.87 7.21 -4.70
CA ASP A 38 -51.64 7.38 -6.15
C ASP A 38 -52.07 8.76 -6.63
N ASP A 39 -51.49 9.23 -7.69
CA ASP A 39 -52.02 9.77 -8.94
C ASP A 39 -51.07 10.83 -9.57
N ALA A 40 -50.64 10.64 -10.79
CA ALA A 40 -51.15 11.22 -12.02
C ALA A 40 -50.12 11.25 -13.15
N VAL A 41 -50.55 10.71 -14.25
CA VAL A 41 -49.97 10.73 -15.60
C VAL A 41 -50.04 12.12 -16.24
N SER A 42 -48.99 12.58 -16.97
CA SER A 42 -49.17 13.31 -18.24
C SER A 42 -47.83 13.60 -18.95
N ALA A 43 -47.77 13.05 -20.19
CA ALA A 43 -47.39 13.66 -21.47
C ALA A 43 -46.00 14.31 -21.67
N GLU A 44 -45.26 13.69 -22.59
CA GLU A 44 -44.14 14.28 -23.36
C GLU A 44 -44.57 15.41 -24.29
N PRO A 45 -43.65 16.26 -24.70
CA PRO A 45 -43.43 16.53 -26.11
C PRO A 45 -42.01 16.36 -26.60
N THR A 46 -41.86 15.61 -27.69
CA THR A 46 -40.68 15.51 -28.55
C THR A 46 -40.35 16.86 -29.19
N VAL A 47 -39.07 17.26 -29.08
CA VAL A 47 -38.51 18.33 -29.91
C VAL A 47 -37.28 17.79 -30.62
N ASP A 48 -37.37 17.69 -31.94
CA ASP A 48 -36.30 17.44 -32.88
C ASP A 48 -35.38 18.67 -32.93
N VAL A 49 -34.11 18.50 -32.54
CA VAL A 49 -33.07 19.53 -32.76
C VAL A 49 -32.00 18.98 -33.72
N HIS A 50 -32.06 19.48 -34.94
CA HIS A 50 -30.97 19.37 -35.91
C HIS A 50 -29.70 20.07 -35.38
N LEU A 51 -28.65 19.31 -35.07
CA LEU A 51 -27.34 19.83 -34.77
C LEU A 51 -26.48 19.89 -36.03
N SER A 52 -26.36 21.09 -36.59
CA SER A 52 -25.32 21.48 -37.56
C SER A 52 -23.99 21.69 -36.78
N SER A 53 -22.92 21.06 -37.27
CA SER A 53 -21.56 21.15 -36.72
C SER A 53 -20.98 22.57 -36.91
N PRO A 54 -20.42 23.21 -35.85
CA PRO A 54 -19.64 24.42 -36.02
C PRO A 54 -18.17 24.12 -36.31
N SER A 55 -17.66 24.74 -37.33
CA SER A 55 -16.23 24.82 -37.68
C SER A 55 -15.39 25.39 -36.55
N HIS A 56 -14.28 24.72 -36.22
CA HIS A 56 -13.32 25.18 -35.24
C HIS A 56 -12.54 26.39 -35.73
N ALA A 57 -12.93 27.61 -35.30
CA ALA A 57 -12.08 28.76 -35.29
C ALA A 57 -11.16 28.73 -34.08
N ALA A 58 -9.85 28.74 -34.27
CA ALA A 58 -8.83 28.76 -33.23
C ALA A 58 -8.88 30.11 -32.49
N VAL A 59 -9.09 30.06 -31.17
CA VAL A 59 -8.98 31.20 -30.24
C VAL A 59 -7.51 31.30 -29.81
N PRO A 60 -6.80 32.42 -30.11
CA PRO A 60 -5.43 32.63 -29.65
C PRO A 60 -5.42 33.02 -28.17
N GLY A 61 -4.71 32.28 -27.34
CA GLY A 61 -4.39 32.70 -25.97
C GLY A 61 -4.64 31.73 -24.84
N LEU A 62 -5.15 30.52 -25.09
CA LEU A 62 -5.18 29.47 -24.05
C LEU A 62 -3.84 28.72 -24.06
N PRO A 63 -3.14 28.58 -22.92
CA PRO A 63 -1.94 27.74 -22.87
C PRO A 63 -2.33 26.32 -23.25
N SER A 64 -1.73 25.85 -24.36
CA SER A 64 -1.87 24.48 -24.84
C SER A 64 -1.69 23.53 -23.66
N HIS A 65 -2.66 22.63 -23.47
CA HIS A 65 -2.57 21.51 -22.56
C HIS A 65 -1.19 20.87 -22.70
N HIS A 66 -0.28 21.14 -21.77
CA HIS A 66 0.99 20.47 -21.70
C HIS A 66 0.71 18.99 -21.56
N GLY A 67 0.73 18.31 -22.68
CA GLY A 67 0.65 16.85 -22.74
C GLY A 67 1.68 16.28 -21.76
N TRP A 68 1.21 15.53 -20.81
CA TRP A 68 1.99 14.76 -19.87
C TRP A 68 3.12 14.06 -20.63
N ARG A 69 4.36 14.48 -20.42
CA ARG A 69 5.56 13.86 -21.00
C ARG A 69 6.19 12.96 -19.95
N PRO A 70 5.98 11.63 -20.03
CA PRO A 70 6.62 10.67 -19.12
C PRO A 70 8.09 10.52 -19.52
N HIS A 71 8.95 11.36 -19.00
CA HIS A 71 10.36 11.37 -19.37
C HIS A 71 11.17 10.14 -18.94
N LEU A 72 10.58 9.16 -18.22
CA LEU A 72 11.34 8.03 -17.67
C LEU A 72 10.70 6.65 -17.81
N TRP A 73 9.51 6.50 -18.44
CA TRP A 73 8.77 5.25 -18.36
C TRP A 73 8.32 4.75 -19.75
N HIS A 74 9.07 3.86 -20.36
CA HIS A 74 8.67 3.11 -21.55
C HIS A 74 8.28 1.69 -21.19
N GLY A 75 7.13 1.23 -21.69
CA GLY A 75 6.32 0.06 -21.44
C GLY A 75 6.92 -1.35 -21.20
N PRO A 76 6.11 -2.40 -21.30
CA PRO A 76 6.36 -3.76 -20.76
C PRO A 76 7.58 -4.53 -21.31
N GLY A 77 8.28 -4.02 -22.30
CA GLY A 77 9.56 -4.58 -22.76
C GLY A 77 10.72 -4.42 -21.77
N MET A 78 10.46 -3.87 -20.57
CA MET A 78 11.48 -3.49 -19.59
C MET A 78 12.18 -4.69 -18.95
N VAL A 79 11.44 -5.71 -18.54
CA VAL A 79 12.02 -6.94 -17.96
C VAL A 79 12.87 -7.65 -19.02
N ARG A 80 12.33 -7.75 -20.24
CA ARG A 80 13.04 -8.37 -21.36
C ARG A 80 14.33 -7.65 -21.72
N ARG A 81 14.36 -6.31 -21.75
CA ARG A 81 15.57 -5.51 -22.07
C ARG A 81 16.59 -5.42 -20.94
N ALA A 82 16.22 -5.64 -19.68
CA ALA A 82 17.15 -5.67 -18.56
C ALA A 82 18.10 -6.88 -18.65
N PHE A 83 17.64 -7.97 -19.31
CA PHE A 83 18.36 -9.25 -19.41
C PHE A 83 18.88 -9.59 -20.82
N HIS A 84 18.66 -8.74 -21.84
CA HIS A 84 19.19 -8.95 -23.18
C HIS A 84 20.50 -8.18 -23.37
N GLY A 85 21.59 -8.87 -23.24
CA GLY A 85 22.95 -8.44 -23.55
C GLY A 85 23.72 -9.64 -24.09
N GLY A 86 24.80 -9.42 -24.90
CA GLY A 86 25.53 -10.38 -25.67
C GLY A 86 25.74 -11.80 -25.06
N ARG A 87 26.50 -12.65 -25.70
CA ARG A 87 26.68 -14.12 -25.33
C ARG A 87 26.94 -14.43 -23.86
N ARG A 88 27.45 -13.48 -23.04
CA ARG A 88 27.70 -13.65 -21.58
C ARG A 88 26.51 -13.25 -20.68
N ALA A 89 25.50 -12.58 -21.21
CA ALA A 89 24.35 -12.11 -20.42
C ALA A 89 23.49 -13.27 -19.84
N PRO A 90 23.24 -14.39 -20.55
CA PRO A 90 22.43 -15.46 -19.98
C PRO A 90 23.12 -16.12 -18.78
N VAL A 91 24.45 -16.33 -18.82
CA VAL A 91 25.19 -16.90 -17.70
C VAL A 91 25.18 -15.97 -16.50
N ALA A 92 25.46 -14.68 -16.70
CA ALA A 92 25.38 -13.69 -15.63
C ALA A 92 23.96 -13.59 -15.02
N THR A 93 22.92 -13.69 -15.85
CA THR A 93 21.53 -13.70 -15.39
C THR A 93 21.22 -14.95 -14.58
N ALA A 94 21.63 -16.13 -15.04
CA ALA A 94 21.42 -17.39 -14.31
C ALA A 94 22.14 -17.36 -12.95
N ALA A 95 23.41 -16.94 -12.92
CA ALA A 95 24.16 -16.80 -11.67
C ALA A 95 23.48 -15.81 -10.70
N ALA A 96 23.03 -14.66 -11.22
CA ALA A 96 22.33 -13.66 -10.42
C ALA A 96 21.01 -14.20 -9.84
N LEU A 97 20.24 -14.97 -10.62
CA LEU A 97 19.00 -15.61 -10.15
C LEU A 97 19.26 -16.67 -9.08
N VAL A 98 20.33 -17.46 -9.21
CA VAL A 98 20.75 -18.42 -8.18
C VAL A 98 21.09 -17.70 -6.87
N VAL A 99 21.86 -16.60 -6.95
CA VAL A 99 22.16 -15.77 -5.77
C VAL A 99 20.89 -15.20 -5.16
N LEU A 100 19.97 -14.68 -5.97
CA LEU A 100 18.69 -14.17 -5.47
C LEU A 100 17.89 -15.27 -4.76
N ALA A 101 17.77 -16.44 -5.36
CA ALA A 101 17.08 -17.59 -4.77
C ALA A 101 17.72 -17.99 -3.43
N ALA A 102 19.05 -18.08 -3.35
CA ALA A 102 19.77 -18.39 -2.12
C ALA A 102 19.55 -17.34 -1.02
N VAL A 103 19.54 -16.05 -1.38
CA VAL A 103 19.32 -14.95 -0.42
C VAL A 103 17.88 -14.90 0.06
N LEU A 104 16.91 -15.23 -0.79
CA LEU A 104 15.48 -15.23 -0.41
C LEU A 104 15.02 -16.52 0.24
N TRP A 105 15.76 -17.63 0.04
CA TRP A 105 15.37 -18.95 0.55
C TRP A 105 15.08 -19.01 2.04
N PRO A 106 15.92 -18.46 2.95
CA PRO A 106 15.64 -18.48 4.39
C PRO A 106 14.33 -17.78 4.76
N MET A 107 13.99 -16.72 4.02
CA MET A 107 12.77 -15.98 4.23
C MET A 107 11.53 -16.71 3.71
N LEU A 108 11.64 -17.38 2.57
CA LEU A 108 10.52 -18.03 1.90
C LEU A 108 10.27 -19.44 2.45
N SER A 109 11.31 -20.22 2.75
CA SER A 109 11.19 -21.60 3.23
C SER A 109 10.42 -21.67 4.54
N GLY A 110 10.76 -20.82 5.52
CA GLY A 110 10.04 -20.76 6.79
C GLY A 110 8.55 -20.45 6.62
N ARG A 111 8.19 -19.62 5.61
CA ARG A 111 6.79 -19.24 5.34
C ARG A 111 5.99 -20.32 4.64
N LEU A 112 6.60 -21.05 3.74
CA LEU A 112 5.92 -22.05 2.92
C LEU A 112 5.78 -23.39 3.63
N PHE A 113 6.69 -23.71 4.58
CA PHE A 113 6.74 -24.99 5.27
C PHE A 113 6.37 -24.94 6.77
N GLU A 114 6.05 -23.75 7.31
CA GLU A 114 5.54 -23.61 8.67
C GLU A 114 4.16 -24.26 8.86
N HIS A 115 3.79 -24.53 10.10
CA HIS A 115 2.48 -25.10 10.44
C HIS A 115 1.33 -24.20 9.95
N PRO A 116 0.27 -24.77 9.32
CA PRO A 116 -0.81 -23.98 8.71
C PRO A 116 -1.46 -22.96 9.65
N ALA A 117 -1.61 -23.30 10.95
CA ALA A 117 -2.25 -22.42 11.93
C ALA A 117 -1.51 -21.10 12.19
N PHE A 118 -0.23 -21.00 11.85
CA PHE A 118 0.60 -19.81 12.07
C PHE A 118 0.98 -19.08 10.77
N ARG A 119 0.51 -19.58 9.61
CA ARG A 119 0.82 -18.98 8.31
C ARG A 119 -0.15 -17.89 7.96
N MET A 120 0.41 -16.78 7.46
CA MET A 120 -0.29 -15.74 6.69
C MET A 120 -1.68 -15.39 7.23
N SER A 121 -1.73 -14.95 8.51
CA SER A 121 -2.98 -14.68 9.23
C SER A 121 -3.96 -13.77 8.47
N ASP A 122 -3.44 -12.77 7.75
CA ASP A 122 -4.29 -11.85 7.00
C ASP A 122 -4.79 -12.46 5.68
N LEU A 123 -3.98 -13.34 5.06
CA LEU A 123 -4.46 -14.12 3.93
C LEU A 123 -5.61 -15.03 4.34
N GLU A 124 -5.56 -15.61 5.54
CA GLU A 124 -6.65 -16.41 6.08
C GLU A 124 -7.91 -15.56 6.33
N VAL A 125 -7.76 -14.31 6.78
CA VAL A 125 -8.89 -13.35 6.86
C VAL A 125 -9.55 -13.16 5.49
N TYR A 126 -8.77 -13.04 4.41
CA TYR A 126 -9.34 -12.89 3.06
C TYR A 126 -10.02 -14.16 2.59
N ARG A 127 -9.40 -15.34 2.82
CA ARG A 127 -10.02 -16.64 2.49
C ARG A 127 -11.33 -16.85 3.24
N SER A 128 -11.31 -16.62 4.55
CA SER A 128 -12.51 -16.73 5.40
C SER A 128 -13.63 -15.78 4.98
N ALA A 129 -13.29 -14.61 4.44
CA ALA A 129 -14.29 -13.70 3.87
C ALA A 129 -14.91 -14.28 2.58
N GLY A 130 -14.11 -14.89 1.71
CA GLY A 130 -14.61 -15.62 0.53
C GLY A 130 -15.49 -16.83 0.93
N ASP A 131 -15.04 -17.62 1.91
CA ASP A 131 -15.82 -18.74 2.47
C ASP A 131 -17.15 -18.26 3.06
N SER A 132 -17.16 -17.09 3.72
CA SER A 132 -18.40 -16.51 4.24
C SER A 132 -19.42 -16.23 3.17
N LEU A 133 -18.99 -15.80 1.97
CA LEU A 133 -19.89 -15.60 0.83
C LEU A 133 -20.40 -16.95 0.27
N ILE A 134 -19.53 -17.95 0.17
CA ILE A 134 -19.89 -19.28 -0.35
C ILE A 134 -20.92 -19.97 0.54
N TYR A 135 -20.72 -19.90 1.87
CA TYR A 135 -21.55 -20.59 2.85
C TYR A 135 -22.65 -19.72 3.49
N GLY A 136 -22.88 -18.51 2.99
CA GLY A 136 -23.92 -17.59 3.50
C GLY A 136 -23.68 -17.13 4.95
N ARG A 137 -22.43 -17.05 5.40
CA ARG A 137 -22.09 -16.63 6.77
C ARG A 137 -22.03 -15.12 6.91
N PRO A 138 -22.33 -14.56 8.11
CA PRO A 138 -22.22 -13.12 8.36
C PRO A 138 -20.77 -12.64 8.22
N LEU A 139 -20.50 -11.74 7.27
CA LEU A 139 -19.15 -11.34 6.88
C LEU A 139 -18.34 -10.71 8.02
N TYR A 140 -18.96 -9.87 8.87
CA TYR A 140 -18.27 -9.10 9.91
C TYR A 140 -18.38 -9.70 11.31
N SER A 141 -19.21 -10.72 11.50
CA SER A 141 -19.35 -11.44 12.78
C SER A 141 -18.56 -12.74 12.79
N TYR A 142 -18.16 -13.23 11.62
CA TYR A 142 -17.35 -14.43 11.51
C TYR A 142 -15.87 -14.11 11.81
N LEU A 143 -15.25 -14.98 12.61
CA LEU A 143 -13.82 -14.91 12.94
C LEU A 143 -13.07 -16.03 12.23
N THR A 144 -11.81 -15.77 11.88
CA THR A 144 -10.93 -16.83 11.36
C THR A 144 -10.82 -17.99 12.38
N PRO A 145 -10.46 -19.21 11.93
CA PRO A 145 -10.23 -20.32 12.83
C PRO A 145 -9.20 -20.02 13.92
N VAL A 146 -9.26 -20.76 15.01
CA VAL A 146 -8.22 -20.76 16.05
C VAL A 146 -6.85 -21.04 15.43
N PRO A 147 -5.76 -20.46 15.93
CA PRO A 147 -5.66 -19.65 17.15
C PRO A 147 -5.87 -18.15 16.93
N GLN A 148 -5.97 -17.64 15.67
CA GLN A 148 -5.92 -16.21 15.38
C GLN A 148 -7.20 -15.47 15.73
N LEU A 149 -8.39 -16.05 15.47
CA LEU A 149 -9.72 -15.47 15.74
C LEU A 149 -9.85 -14.02 15.24
N LEU A 150 -9.37 -13.74 14.04
CA LEU A 150 -9.33 -12.40 13.46
C LEU A 150 -10.64 -12.07 12.73
N PRO A 151 -11.21 -10.87 12.92
CA PRO A 151 -12.38 -10.41 12.20
C PRO A 151 -12.02 -9.87 10.80
N PHE A 152 -12.96 -9.97 9.88
CA PHE A 152 -12.89 -9.24 8.61
C PHE A 152 -13.17 -7.75 8.84
N THR A 153 -12.35 -6.85 8.25
CA THR A 153 -12.39 -5.40 8.51
C THR A 153 -12.33 -4.54 7.25
N TYR A 154 -12.38 -5.17 6.07
CA TYR A 154 -12.27 -4.51 4.76
C TYR A 154 -13.65 -4.19 4.19
N PRO A 155 -13.75 -3.30 3.14
CA PRO A 155 -14.99 -3.10 2.40
C PRO A 155 -15.57 -4.42 1.88
N PRO A 156 -16.90 -4.59 1.79
CA PRO A 156 -17.51 -5.87 1.37
C PRO A 156 -17.05 -6.33 -0.01
N PHE A 157 -16.74 -5.41 -0.92
CA PHE A 157 -16.19 -5.71 -2.25
C PHE A 157 -14.93 -6.58 -2.20
N SER A 158 -14.09 -6.41 -1.18
CA SER A 158 -12.86 -7.19 -1.05
C SER A 158 -13.14 -8.68 -0.78
N ALA A 159 -14.27 -9.04 -0.17
CA ALA A 159 -14.70 -10.43 -0.02
C ALA A 159 -15.03 -11.08 -1.38
N ILE A 160 -15.64 -10.32 -2.31
CA ILE A 160 -15.88 -10.79 -3.68
C ILE A 160 -14.55 -11.03 -4.40
N VAL A 161 -13.59 -10.11 -4.26
CA VAL A 161 -12.24 -10.25 -4.85
C VAL A 161 -11.49 -11.44 -4.25
N ALA A 162 -11.78 -11.80 -3.01
CA ALA A 162 -11.17 -12.93 -2.31
C ALA A 162 -11.79 -14.30 -2.64
N LEU A 163 -12.94 -14.37 -3.33
CA LEU A 163 -13.61 -15.64 -3.70
C LEU A 163 -12.67 -16.67 -4.35
N PRO A 164 -11.80 -16.30 -5.31
CA PRO A 164 -10.88 -17.28 -5.90
C PRO A 164 -9.95 -17.92 -4.88
N LEU A 165 -9.57 -17.20 -3.82
CA LEU A 165 -8.71 -17.70 -2.76
C LEU A 165 -9.43 -18.74 -1.89
N ALA A 166 -10.73 -18.57 -1.66
CA ALA A 166 -11.57 -19.51 -0.94
C ALA A 166 -11.79 -20.83 -1.71
N LEU A 167 -11.84 -20.74 -3.04
CA LEU A 167 -11.99 -21.90 -3.92
C LEU A 167 -10.72 -22.75 -4.06
N MET A 168 -9.56 -22.20 -3.67
CA MET A 168 -8.28 -22.92 -3.70
C MET A 168 -7.97 -23.56 -2.34
N GLY A 169 -7.32 -24.72 -2.33
CA GLY A 169 -6.77 -25.31 -1.10
C GLY A 169 -5.73 -24.38 -0.45
N SER A 170 -5.63 -24.42 0.87
CA SER A 170 -4.76 -23.50 1.65
C SER A 170 -3.31 -23.49 1.18
N LEU A 171 -2.74 -24.66 0.88
CA LEU A 171 -1.37 -24.77 0.39
C LEU A 171 -1.18 -24.04 -0.94
N LEU A 172 -2.06 -24.27 -1.91
CA LEU A 172 -2.01 -23.60 -3.22
C LEU A 172 -2.17 -22.09 -3.07
N THR A 173 -3.11 -21.65 -2.23
CA THR A 173 -3.33 -20.24 -1.94
C THR A 173 -2.07 -19.58 -1.37
N ASN A 174 -1.40 -20.22 -0.40
CA ASN A 174 -0.16 -19.70 0.20
C ASN A 174 0.96 -19.56 -0.84
N TRP A 175 1.13 -20.56 -1.72
CA TRP A 175 2.14 -20.50 -2.78
C TRP A 175 1.82 -19.41 -3.80
N VAL A 176 0.60 -19.37 -4.32
CA VAL A 176 0.17 -18.37 -5.31
C VAL A 176 0.31 -16.96 -4.75
N TRP A 177 -0.10 -16.76 -3.49
CA TRP A 177 0.00 -15.46 -2.83
C TRP A 177 1.45 -15.03 -2.59
N THR A 178 2.30 -15.94 -2.11
CA THR A 178 3.72 -15.68 -1.88
C THR A 178 4.44 -15.32 -3.17
N LEU A 179 4.26 -16.13 -4.22
CA LEU A 179 4.88 -15.87 -5.53
C LEU A 179 4.35 -14.57 -6.14
N GLY A 180 3.05 -14.30 -6.02
CA GLY A 180 2.43 -13.05 -6.44
C GLY A 180 3.02 -11.85 -5.70
N THR A 181 3.16 -11.94 -4.38
CA THR A 181 3.75 -10.87 -3.54
C THR A 181 5.21 -10.60 -3.94
N VAL A 182 6.01 -11.65 -4.10
CA VAL A 182 7.42 -11.54 -4.54
C VAL A 182 7.52 -10.93 -5.94
N ALA A 183 6.67 -11.37 -6.87
CA ALA A 183 6.64 -10.83 -8.23
C ALA A 183 6.28 -9.34 -8.26
N VAL A 184 5.27 -8.94 -7.48
CA VAL A 184 4.83 -7.54 -7.39
C VAL A 184 5.89 -6.69 -6.69
N LEU A 185 6.49 -7.15 -5.59
CA LEU A 185 7.60 -6.47 -4.93
C LEU A 185 8.78 -6.28 -5.90
N GLY A 186 9.11 -7.32 -6.63
CA GLY A 186 10.14 -7.29 -7.67
C GLY A 186 9.83 -6.26 -8.75
N TRP A 187 8.59 -6.23 -9.23
CA TRP A 187 8.15 -5.24 -10.21
C TRP A 187 8.24 -3.80 -9.69
N ILE A 188 7.73 -3.53 -8.48
CA ILE A 188 7.83 -2.20 -7.85
C ILE A 188 9.29 -1.79 -7.71
N THR A 189 10.15 -2.69 -7.25
CA THR A 189 11.58 -2.43 -7.08
C THR A 189 12.26 -2.11 -8.42
N LEU A 190 12.05 -2.93 -9.45
CA LEU A 190 12.63 -2.71 -10.78
C LEU A 190 12.19 -1.38 -11.39
N VAL A 191 10.92 -1.04 -11.19
CA VAL A 191 10.35 0.22 -11.62
C VAL A 191 11.03 1.39 -10.91
N SER A 192 11.17 1.31 -9.60
CA SER A 192 11.73 2.35 -8.74
C SER A 192 13.23 2.60 -8.97
N PHE A 193 14.00 1.53 -9.18
CA PHE A 193 15.46 1.58 -9.35
C PHE A 193 15.91 1.66 -10.81
N ARG A 194 14.99 1.75 -11.76
CA ARG A 194 15.30 1.79 -13.18
C ARG A 194 16.36 2.85 -13.58
N PRO A 195 16.32 4.10 -13.08
CA PRO A 195 17.34 5.09 -13.42
C PRO A 195 18.74 4.65 -13.00
N PHE A 196 18.86 4.05 -11.81
CA PHE A 196 20.11 3.55 -11.27
C PHE A 196 20.64 2.34 -12.05
N VAL A 197 19.81 1.32 -12.27
CA VAL A 197 20.20 0.08 -12.97
C VAL A 197 20.65 0.35 -14.41
N ARG A 198 20.01 1.30 -15.11
CA ARG A 198 20.37 1.66 -16.49
C ARG A 198 21.74 2.29 -16.63
N ARG A 199 22.30 2.84 -15.56
CA ARG A 199 23.65 3.41 -15.56
C ARG A 199 24.73 2.38 -15.86
N PHE A 200 24.50 1.13 -15.52
CA PHE A 200 25.50 0.07 -15.65
C PHE A 200 25.47 -0.62 -17.01
N PRO A 201 26.63 -1.12 -17.51
CA PRO A 201 26.69 -1.95 -18.70
C PRO A 201 25.76 -3.17 -18.58
N THR A 202 25.20 -3.60 -19.71
CA THR A 202 24.21 -4.70 -19.76
C THR A 202 24.71 -5.99 -19.11
N THR A 203 26.00 -6.27 -19.20
CA THR A 203 26.65 -7.46 -18.59
C THR A 203 26.55 -7.47 -17.07
N TYR A 204 26.61 -6.32 -16.39
CA TYR A 204 26.60 -6.23 -14.92
C TYR A 204 25.21 -5.93 -14.36
N ARG A 205 24.25 -5.50 -15.18
CA ARG A 205 22.88 -5.17 -14.74
C ARG A 205 22.20 -6.26 -13.91
N PRO A 206 22.30 -7.56 -14.25
CA PRO A 206 21.66 -8.59 -13.45
C PRO A 206 22.10 -8.59 -11.98
N PHE A 207 23.37 -8.35 -11.69
CA PHE A 207 23.89 -8.31 -10.32
C PHE A 207 23.33 -7.09 -9.54
N PHE A 208 23.27 -5.92 -10.16
CA PHE A 208 22.64 -4.74 -9.53
C PHE A 208 21.14 -4.93 -9.33
N VAL A 209 20.46 -5.56 -10.27
CA VAL A 209 19.04 -5.92 -10.13
C VAL A 209 18.85 -6.83 -8.92
N VAL A 210 19.64 -7.90 -8.82
CA VAL A 210 19.57 -8.84 -7.70
C VAL A 210 19.90 -8.16 -6.38
N GLY A 211 20.94 -7.30 -6.35
CA GLY A 211 21.31 -6.55 -5.15
C GLY A 211 20.17 -5.66 -4.62
N VAL A 212 19.51 -4.90 -5.50
CA VAL A 212 18.38 -4.05 -5.07
C VAL A 212 17.14 -4.87 -4.72
N LEU A 213 16.87 -5.97 -5.44
CA LEU A 213 15.76 -6.88 -5.13
C LEU A 213 15.96 -7.52 -3.75
N ALA A 214 17.16 -8.04 -3.48
CA ALA A 214 17.50 -8.62 -2.20
C ALA A 214 17.38 -7.58 -1.08
N ALA A 215 17.99 -6.40 -1.23
CA ALA A 215 17.92 -5.35 -0.23
C ALA A 215 16.48 -4.94 0.10
N MET A 216 15.62 -4.78 -0.90
CA MET A 216 14.22 -4.38 -0.69
C MET A 216 13.37 -5.50 -0.11
N ALA A 217 13.63 -6.76 -0.47
CA ALA A 217 12.95 -7.92 0.11
C ALA A 217 13.28 -8.13 1.59
N TRP A 218 14.51 -7.78 2.01
CA TRP A 218 14.95 -7.90 3.40
C TRP A 218 14.52 -6.73 4.29
N THR A 219 13.88 -5.69 3.76
CA THR A 219 13.26 -4.66 4.62
C THR A 219 12.19 -5.27 5.52
N LEU A 220 12.08 -4.82 6.76
CA LEU A 220 11.08 -5.33 7.70
C LEU A 220 9.65 -5.19 7.15
N PRO A 221 9.24 -4.06 6.51
CA PRO A 221 7.93 -3.98 5.90
C PRO A 221 7.64 -5.05 4.85
N ALA A 222 8.63 -5.40 4.00
CA ALA A 222 8.45 -6.44 2.99
C ALA A 222 8.37 -7.84 3.62
N ARG A 223 9.20 -8.12 4.62
CA ARG A 223 9.15 -9.39 5.38
C ARG A 223 7.82 -9.56 6.10
N ASP A 224 7.32 -8.52 6.76
CA ASP A 224 6.02 -8.53 7.43
C ASP A 224 4.87 -8.69 6.43
N CYS A 225 4.95 -8.03 5.26
CA CYS A 225 3.96 -8.19 4.21
C CYS A 225 3.85 -9.66 3.73
N LEU A 226 4.99 -10.33 3.55
CA LEU A 226 5.04 -11.75 3.23
C LEU A 226 4.59 -12.62 4.41
N HIS A 227 4.96 -12.25 5.65
CA HIS A 227 4.61 -13.01 6.85
C HIS A 227 3.11 -13.08 7.07
N PHE A 228 2.43 -11.95 6.98
CA PHE A 228 0.99 -11.87 7.21
C PHE A 228 0.16 -12.19 5.96
N GLY A 229 0.77 -12.27 4.77
CA GLY A 229 0.04 -12.45 3.51
C GLY A 229 -0.79 -11.22 3.13
N GLN A 230 -0.25 -10.01 3.32
CA GLN A 230 -0.97 -8.75 3.15
C GLN A 230 -1.22 -8.36 1.69
N VAL A 231 -2.44 -7.87 1.42
CA VAL A 231 -2.86 -7.36 0.10
C VAL A 231 -2.20 -6.02 -0.26
N GLY A 232 -1.67 -5.28 0.72
CA GLY A 232 -1.24 -3.89 0.55
C GLY A 232 -0.29 -3.64 -0.61
N ILE A 233 0.65 -4.56 -0.86
CA ILE A 233 1.63 -4.41 -1.95
C ILE A 233 1.00 -4.46 -3.34
N PHE A 234 -0.05 -5.26 -3.53
CA PHE A 234 -0.83 -5.30 -4.79
C PHE A 234 -1.55 -3.99 -5.03
N LEU A 235 -2.10 -3.37 -3.96
CA LEU A 235 -2.78 -2.08 -4.04
C LEU A 235 -1.80 -0.95 -4.40
N VAL A 236 -0.57 -0.99 -3.85
CA VAL A 236 0.51 -0.06 -4.24
C VAL A 236 0.83 -0.22 -5.72
N ALA A 237 0.95 -1.45 -6.22
CA ALA A 237 1.20 -1.69 -7.65
C ALA A 237 0.08 -1.12 -8.53
N LEU A 238 -1.18 -1.29 -8.15
CA LEU A 238 -2.33 -0.71 -8.88
C LEU A 238 -2.27 0.82 -8.93
N CYS A 239 -1.91 1.47 -7.80
CA CYS A 239 -1.71 2.92 -7.77
C CYS A 239 -0.56 3.36 -8.69
N LEU A 240 0.56 2.61 -8.69
CA LEU A 240 1.69 2.89 -9.57
C LEU A 240 1.35 2.70 -11.05
N LEU A 241 0.57 1.68 -11.40
CA LEU A 241 0.10 1.44 -12.77
C LEU A 241 -0.67 2.65 -13.31
N ASP A 242 -1.55 3.23 -12.54
CA ASP A 242 -2.34 4.40 -12.97
C ASP A 242 -1.53 5.72 -12.94
N CYS A 243 -0.63 5.89 -11.97
CA CYS A 243 0.10 7.15 -11.82
C CYS A 243 1.32 7.24 -12.72
N VAL A 244 2.05 6.13 -12.93
CA VAL A 244 3.43 6.18 -13.45
C VAL A 244 3.56 5.61 -14.87
N LEU A 245 2.71 4.67 -15.30
CA LEU A 245 2.79 4.13 -16.65
C LEU A 245 2.45 5.19 -17.71
N PRO A 246 3.23 5.29 -18.81
CA PRO A 246 2.99 6.30 -19.85
C PRO A 246 1.71 6.06 -20.65
N LYS A 247 1.37 4.81 -20.92
CA LYS A 247 0.17 4.39 -21.66
C LYS A 247 -0.47 3.22 -20.94
N THR A 248 -1.79 3.27 -20.77
CA THR A 248 -2.61 2.18 -20.20
C THR A 248 -3.61 1.70 -21.24
N ARG A 249 -3.95 0.40 -21.23
CA ARG A 249 -5.03 -0.16 -22.06
C ARG A 249 -6.41 0.05 -21.44
N TRP A 250 -6.44 0.52 -20.17
CA TRP A 250 -7.64 0.82 -19.40
C TRP A 250 -7.75 2.32 -19.13
N PRO A 251 -8.93 2.84 -18.83
CA PRO A 251 -9.11 4.24 -18.41
C PRO A 251 -8.29 4.54 -17.16
N ARG A 252 -7.44 5.58 -17.21
CA ARG A 252 -6.66 6.00 -16.04
C ARG A 252 -7.57 6.35 -14.88
N GLY A 253 -7.18 5.93 -13.69
CA GLY A 253 -7.95 6.04 -12.47
C GLY A 253 -8.69 4.74 -12.13
N MET A 254 -8.96 3.85 -13.09
CA MET A 254 -9.66 2.59 -12.87
C MET A 254 -8.96 1.72 -11.82
N MET A 255 -7.64 1.58 -11.89
CA MET A 255 -6.87 0.76 -10.94
C MET A 255 -6.87 1.35 -9.53
N ILE A 256 -6.80 2.67 -9.40
CA ILE A 256 -6.94 3.36 -8.12
C ILE A 256 -8.35 3.18 -7.56
N GLY A 257 -9.40 3.31 -8.38
CA GLY A 257 -10.78 3.09 -7.96
C GLY A 257 -11.03 1.66 -7.49
N PHE A 258 -10.53 0.67 -8.23
CA PHE A 258 -10.56 -0.73 -7.83
C PHE A 258 -9.81 -0.96 -6.50
N ALA A 259 -8.59 -0.46 -6.38
CA ALA A 259 -7.79 -0.58 -5.17
C ALA A 259 -8.47 0.06 -3.94
N ALA A 260 -9.13 1.22 -4.12
CA ALA A 260 -9.90 1.90 -3.08
C ALA A 260 -11.14 1.10 -2.66
N ALA A 261 -11.80 0.40 -3.58
CA ALA A 261 -12.92 -0.47 -3.26
C ALA A 261 -12.51 -1.73 -2.49
N VAL A 262 -11.28 -2.24 -2.72
CA VAL A 262 -10.72 -3.35 -1.93
C VAL A 262 -10.29 -2.89 -0.54
N LYS A 263 -9.65 -1.73 -0.44
CA LYS A 263 -9.19 -1.13 0.82
C LYS A 263 -9.16 0.39 0.66
N LEU A 264 -9.77 1.16 1.55
CA LEU A 264 -10.00 2.60 1.36
C LEU A 264 -8.73 3.44 1.18
N VAL A 265 -7.60 3.00 1.73
CA VAL A 265 -6.33 3.75 1.76
C VAL A 265 -5.87 4.26 0.39
N PRO A 266 -5.94 3.51 -0.73
CA PRO A 266 -5.64 4.02 -2.08
C PRO A 266 -6.48 5.22 -2.52
N GLY A 267 -7.63 5.47 -1.88
CA GLY A 267 -8.48 6.62 -2.17
C GLY A 267 -7.78 7.98 -2.04
N VAL A 268 -6.68 8.07 -1.28
CA VAL A 268 -5.85 9.30 -1.19
C VAL A 268 -5.26 9.72 -2.54
N PHE A 269 -5.20 8.83 -3.52
CA PHE A 269 -4.73 9.16 -4.86
C PHE A 269 -5.79 9.88 -5.71
N ILE A 270 -7.08 9.82 -5.35
CA ILE A 270 -8.15 10.54 -6.07
C ILE A 270 -7.95 12.06 -6.02
N PRO A 271 -7.81 12.70 -4.84
CA PRO A 271 -7.49 14.11 -4.75
C PRO A 271 -6.11 14.45 -5.34
N TYR A 272 -5.12 13.57 -5.25
CA TYR A 272 -3.82 13.76 -5.92
C TYR A 272 -3.97 13.89 -7.43
N LEU A 273 -4.72 12.99 -8.07
CA LEU A 273 -5.01 13.05 -9.51
C LEU A 273 -5.72 14.37 -9.88
N TRP A 274 -6.66 14.81 -9.06
CA TRP A 274 -7.38 16.07 -9.27
C TRP A 274 -6.45 17.27 -9.19
N LEU A 275 -5.66 17.36 -8.12
CA LEU A 275 -4.75 18.48 -7.87
C LEU A 275 -3.61 18.58 -8.89
N THR A 276 -3.22 17.47 -9.52
CA THR A 276 -2.21 17.43 -10.58
C THR A 276 -2.79 17.63 -11.99
N GLY A 277 -4.05 18.08 -12.09
CA GLY A 277 -4.70 18.40 -13.37
C GLY A 277 -5.26 17.19 -14.13
N ARG A 278 -5.12 15.97 -13.59
CA ARG A 278 -5.62 14.71 -14.18
C ARG A 278 -7.09 14.47 -13.79
N ARG A 279 -7.93 15.49 -13.95
CA ARG A 279 -9.33 15.49 -13.48
C ARG A 279 -10.14 14.33 -14.01
N ARG A 280 -10.00 13.98 -15.32
CA ARG A 280 -10.66 12.82 -15.92
C ARG A 280 -10.28 11.52 -15.19
N ALA A 281 -9.00 11.32 -14.88
CA ALA A 281 -8.56 10.13 -14.14
C ALA A 281 -9.09 10.11 -12.69
N ALA A 282 -9.17 11.26 -12.03
CA ALA A 282 -9.76 11.38 -10.70
C ALA A 282 -11.26 11.02 -10.71
N VAL A 283 -12.01 11.51 -11.70
CA VAL A 283 -13.44 11.17 -11.88
C VAL A 283 -13.62 9.68 -12.18
N VAL A 284 -12.79 9.11 -13.06
CA VAL A 284 -12.80 7.66 -13.35
C VAL A 284 -12.52 6.86 -12.08
N ALA A 285 -11.51 7.24 -11.27
CA ALA A 285 -11.19 6.55 -10.04
C ALA A 285 -12.35 6.61 -9.03
N ALA A 286 -12.96 7.79 -8.85
CA ALA A 286 -14.14 7.94 -8.00
C ALA A 286 -15.33 7.11 -8.51
N ALA A 287 -15.60 7.15 -9.81
CA ALA A 287 -16.70 6.40 -10.43
C ALA A 287 -16.52 4.88 -10.26
N TRP A 288 -15.32 4.33 -10.47
CA TRP A 288 -15.05 2.91 -10.25
C TRP A 288 -15.17 2.52 -8.77
N PHE A 289 -14.64 3.35 -7.86
CA PHE A 289 -14.79 3.12 -6.42
C PHE A 289 -16.26 3.09 -6.00
N VAL A 290 -17.04 4.10 -6.41
CA VAL A 290 -18.48 4.19 -6.11
C VAL A 290 -19.24 3.06 -6.80
N GLY A 291 -18.93 2.75 -8.07
CA GLY A 291 -19.57 1.68 -8.83
C GLY A 291 -19.40 0.30 -8.19
N PHE A 292 -18.17 -0.07 -7.79
CA PHE A 292 -17.94 -1.32 -7.06
C PHE A 292 -18.62 -1.35 -5.69
N SER A 293 -18.58 -0.23 -4.96
CA SER A 293 -19.26 -0.13 -3.65
C SER A 293 -20.78 -0.24 -3.80
N ALA A 294 -21.37 0.42 -4.79
CA ALA A 294 -22.81 0.37 -5.07
C ALA A 294 -23.26 -1.03 -5.55
N ALA A 295 -22.52 -1.63 -6.50
CA ALA A 295 -22.79 -2.99 -6.94
C ALA A 295 -22.77 -3.99 -5.79
N THR A 296 -21.79 -3.81 -4.87
CA THR A 296 -21.68 -4.64 -3.68
C THR A 296 -22.83 -4.36 -2.69
N ALA A 297 -23.27 -3.09 -2.56
CA ALA A 297 -24.39 -2.75 -1.70
C ALA A 297 -25.73 -3.36 -2.21
N ILE A 298 -25.88 -3.49 -3.52
CA ILE A 298 -27.03 -4.19 -4.12
C ILE A 298 -26.94 -5.70 -3.85
N ALA A 299 -25.75 -6.31 -4.03
CA ALA A 299 -25.56 -7.75 -3.87
C ALA A 299 -25.57 -8.18 -2.39
N MET A 300 -25.06 -7.34 -1.47
CA MET A 300 -24.89 -7.63 -0.05
C MET A 300 -25.32 -6.41 0.81
N PRO A 301 -26.62 -6.08 0.86
CA PRO A 301 -27.10 -4.84 1.49
C PRO A 301 -26.82 -4.77 2.99
N SER A 302 -27.01 -5.88 3.72
CA SER A 302 -26.76 -5.94 5.17
C SER A 302 -25.28 -5.79 5.51
N ALA A 303 -24.38 -6.47 4.81
CA ALA A 303 -22.94 -6.35 5.00
C ALA A 303 -22.45 -4.95 4.64
N SER A 304 -22.96 -4.36 3.56
CA SER A 304 -22.60 -3.00 3.15
C SER A 304 -23.09 -1.97 4.18
N LYS A 305 -24.31 -2.08 4.66
CA LYS A 305 -24.81 -1.22 5.75
C LYS A 305 -23.90 -1.36 6.99
N GLN A 306 -23.64 -2.56 7.46
CA GLN A 306 -22.79 -2.82 8.62
C GLN A 306 -21.39 -2.23 8.46
N TYR A 307 -20.78 -2.34 7.27
CA TYR A 307 -19.47 -1.76 7.01
C TYR A 307 -19.47 -0.25 7.11
N TRP A 308 -20.35 0.40 6.34
CA TRP A 308 -20.34 1.86 6.20
C TRP A 308 -20.86 2.60 7.43
N THR A 309 -21.70 1.97 8.27
CA THR A 309 -22.24 2.61 9.48
C THR A 309 -21.47 2.25 10.76
N ASN A 310 -20.83 1.09 10.83
CA ASN A 310 -20.22 0.57 12.06
C ASN A 310 -18.74 0.21 11.87
N THR A 311 -18.45 -0.85 11.10
CA THR A 311 -17.13 -1.48 11.04
C THR A 311 -16.01 -0.52 10.63
N LEU A 312 -16.28 0.41 9.73
CA LEU A 312 -15.34 1.43 9.27
C LEU A 312 -14.83 2.32 10.43
N PHE A 313 -15.66 2.57 11.44
CA PHE A 313 -15.35 3.46 12.56
C PHE A 313 -14.81 2.71 13.79
N GLU A 314 -14.86 1.39 13.78
CA GLU A 314 -14.42 0.54 14.88
C GLU A 314 -12.93 0.16 14.73
N SER A 315 -12.02 1.13 14.88
CA SER A 315 -10.59 0.87 14.76
C SER A 315 -10.04 -0.14 15.79
N GLY A 316 -10.76 -0.37 16.90
CA GLY A 316 -10.43 -1.39 17.90
C GLY A 316 -10.47 -2.83 17.36
N ARG A 317 -11.28 -3.09 16.33
CA ARG A 317 -11.32 -4.40 15.63
C ARG A 317 -10.02 -4.77 14.92
N LEU A 318 -9.18 -3.77 14.61
CA LEU A 318 -7.89 -3.96 13.95
C LEU A 318 -6.79 -4.40 14.92
N GLY A 319 -7.06 -4.45 16.23
CA GLY A 319 -6.09 -4.81 17.28
C GLY A 319 -5.62 -3.60 18.09
N ASN A 320 -4.49 -3.72 18.78
CA ASN A 320 -3.96 -2.68 19.66
C ASN A 320 -3.45 -1.48 18.87
N ASN A 321 -4.25 -0.40 18.84
CA ASN A 321 -3.93 0.82 18.10
C ASN A 321 -2.68 1.56 18.61
N ALA A 322 -2.28 1.38 19.87
CA ALA A 322 -1.04 1.90 20.44
C ALA A 322 0.16 0.93 20.25
N GLY A 323 -0.07 -0.25 19.68
CA GLY A 323 0.97 -1.27 19.48
C GLY A 323 2.11 -0.80 18.57
N THR A 324 3.28 -1.38 18.78
CA THR A 324 4.54 -1.10 18.05
C THR A 324 4.39 -1.20 16.53
N SER A 325 3.62 -2.17 16.06
CA SER A 325 3.35 -2.34 14.61
C SER A 325 2.61 -1.17 13.97
N ASN A 326 1.83 -0.38 14.74
CA ASN A 326 1.10 0.76 14.19
C ASN A 326 2.00 1.97 14.03
N GLN A 327 2.41 2.26 12.80
CA GLN A 327 3.32 3.35 12.44
C GLN A 327 2.60 4.59 11.86
N SER A 328 1.26 4.67 12.04
CA SER A 328 0.49 5.87 11.74
C SER A 328 0.73 7.00 12.75
N LEU A 329 0.40 8.23 12.39
CA LEU A 329 0.42 9.36 13.33
C LEU A 329 -0.42 9.07 14.58
N ARG A 330 -1.61 8.45 14.39
CA ARG A 330 -2.47 8.07 15.51
C ARG A 330 -1.78 7.07 16.43
N GLY A 331 -1.18 6.01 15.88
CA GLY A 331 -0.45 5.02 16.69
C GLY A 331 0.71 5.65 17.47
N MET A 332 1.44 6.58 16.83
CA MET A 332 2.51 7.31 17.50
C MET A 332 2.00 8.16 18.68
N PHE A 333 0.90 8.91 18.50
CA PHE A 333 0.33 9.71 19.59
C PHE A 333 -0.27 8.86 20.71
N LEU A 334 -0.94 7.76 20.38
CA LEU A 334 -1.55 6.88 21.39
C LEU A 334 -0.53 6.20 22.30
N ARG A 335 0.73 6.10 21.90
CA ARG A 335 1.82 5.60 22.75
C ARG A 335 2.24 6.59 23.85
N TRP A 336 1.92 7.88 23.69
CA TRP A 336 2.31 8.96 24.60
C TRP A 336 1.15 9.57 25.38
N LEU A 337 -0.06 9.50 24.84
CA LEU A 337 -1.18 10.32 25.27
C LEU A 337 -2.46 9.50 25.46
N PRO A 338 -3.37 9.93 26.35
CA PRO A 338 -4.69 9.34 26.48
C PRO A 338 -5.41 9.28 25.12
N GLY A 339 -6.28 8.26 24.92
CA GLY A 339 -6.89 7.95 23.63
C GLY A 339 -7.62 9.09 22.93
N HIS A 340 -8.36 9.92 23.69
CA HIS A 340 -9.08 11.09 23.14
C HIS A 340 -8.11 12.18 22.69
N LEU A 341 -7.09 12.49 23.48
CA LEU A 341 -6.09 13.52 23.16
C LEU A 341 -5.18 13.07 22.00
N GLY A 342 -4.71 11.82 22.04
CA GLY A 342 -3.92 11.24 20.94
C GLY A 342 -4.69 11.22 19.63
N SER A 343 -6.01 10.92 19.65
CA SER A 343 -6.86 10.94 18.46
C SER A 343 -7.12 12.37 17.96
N ALA A 344 -7.30 13.35 18.83
CA ALA A 344 -7.46 14.75 18.44
C ALA A 344 -6.21 15.31 17.76
N LEU A 345 -5.02 15.07 18.35
CA LEU A 345 -3.76 15.49 17.76
C LEU A 345 -3.48 14.79 16.43
N TRP A 346 -3.85 13.50 16.31
CA TRP A 346 -3.79 12.81 15.01
C TRP A 346 -4.62 13.52 13.94
N ILE A 347 -5.88 13.90 14.21
CA ILE A 347 -6.74 14.58 13.23
C ILE A 347 -6.08 15.89 12.79
N VAL A 348 -5.66 16.75 13.73
CA VAL A 348 -5.02 18.03 13.43
C VAL A 348 -3.75 17.83 12.60
N SER A 349 -2.87 16.93 13.04
CA SER A 349 -1.61 16.65 12.36
C SER A 349 -1.85 16.04 10.97
N ALA A 350 -2.83 15.14 10.82
CA ALA A 350 -3.21 14.55 9.56
C ALA A 350 -3.67 15.59 8.55
N VAL A 351 -4.48 16.57 8.96
CA VAL A 351 -4.91 17.69 8.10
C VAL A 351 -3.70 18.52 7.66
N VAL A 352 -2.85 18.94 8.60
CA VAL A 352 -1.67 19.78 8.32
C VAL A 352 -0.72 19.06 7.34
N ILE A 353 -0.37 17.81 7.64
CA ILE A 353 0.55 17.03 6.80
C ILE A 353 -0.05 16.79 5.42
N THR A 354 -1.37 16.53 5.32
CA THR A 354 -2.07 16.32 4.05
C THR A 354 -1.96 17.55 3.15
N VAL A 355 -2.16 18.76 3.68
CA VAL A 355 -2.03 19.99 2.90
C VAL A 355 -0.63 20.16 2.35
N PHE A 356 0.42 20.00 3.18
CA PHE A 356 1.80 20.12 2.72
C PHE A 356 2.19 19.01 1.75
N ALA A 357 1.84 17.77 2.04
CA ALA A 357 2.15 16.63 1.18
C ALA A 357 1.53 16.77 -0.21
N TYR A 358 0.26 17.16 -0.33
CA TYR A 358 -0.35 17.39 -1.65
C TYR A 358 0.25 18.59 -2.38
N ARG A 359 0.63 19.67 -1.69
CA ARG A 359 1.34 20.79 -2.31
C ARG A 359 2.68 20.35 -2.90
N TRP A 360 3.47 19.58 -2.14
CA TRP A 360 4.76 19.06 -2.57
C TRP A 360 4.61 17.99 -3.69
N ALA A 361 3.65 17.08 -3.55
CA ALA A 361 3.38 16.06 -4.55
C ALA A 361 2.93 16.69 -5.88
N ARG A 362 2.06 17.72 -5.84
CA ARG A 362 1.66 18.50 -7.01
C ARG A 362 2.86 19.21 -7.65
N SER A 363 3.71 19.86 -6.85
CA SER A 363 4.92 20.51 -7.34
C SER A 363 5.85 19.52 -8.03
N ALA A 364 6.08 18.36 -7.42
CA ALA A 364 6.90 17.29 -7.98
C ALA A 364 6.35 16.78 -9.31
N SER A 365 5.04 16.49 -9.38
CA SER A 365 4.36 16.02 -10.59
C SER A 365 4.42 17.06 -11.71
N ASN A 366 4.12 18.33 -11.43
CA ASN A 366 4.17 19.43 -12.41
C ASN A 366 5.59 19.68 -12.94
N SER A 367 6.61 19.36 -12.14
CA SER A 367 8.02 19.43 -12.54
C SER A 367 8.50 18.19 -13.30
N GLY A 368 7.61 17.21 -13.58
CA GLY A 368 7.94 15.97 -14.31
C GLY A 368 8.49 14.83 -13.42
N PHE A 369 8.52 15.00 -12.08
CA PHE A 369 9.00 13.98 -11.13
C PHE A 369 7.84 13.20 -10.53
N GLU A 370 7.05 12.53 -11.38
CA GLU A 370 5.83 11.82 -10.99
C GLU A 370 6.09 10.77 -9.87
N ALA A 371 7.16 9.97 -9.99
CA ALA A 371 7.50 8.96 -8.98
C ALA A 371 7.71 9.58 -7.58
N ARG A 372 8.27 10.81 -7.50
CA ARG A 372 8.43 11.56 -6.26
C ARG A 372 7.08 11.98 -5.69
N GLY A 373 6.19 12.51 -6.55
CA GLY A 373 4.83 12.87 -6.14
C GLY A 373 4.05 11.67 -5.59
N VAL A 374 4.13 10.54 -6.29
CA VAL A 374 3.51 9.27 -5.86
C VAL A 374 4.10 8.75 -4.56
N ALA A 375 5.43 8.83 -4.36
CA ALA A 375 6.07 8.43 -3.11
C ALA A 375 5.58 9.28 -1.92
N ILE A 376 5.46 10.60 -2.10
CA ILE A 376 4.93 11.51 -1.06
C ILE A 376 3.50 11.12 -0.69
N VAL A 377 2.60 10.89 -1.66
CA VAL A 377 1.20 10.52 -1.41
C VAL A 377 1.10 9.12 -0.80
N GLY A 378 1.94 8.19 -1.24
CA GLY A 378 2.00 6.85 -0.69
C GLY A 378 2.42 6.83 0.79
N LEU A 379 3.45 7.58 1.16
CA LEU A 379 3.86 7.74 2.57
C LEU A 379 2.82 8.52 3.38
N LEU A 380 2.20 9.55 2.80
CA LEU A 380 1.07 10.25 3.41
C LEU A 380 -0.04 9.27 3.79
N SER A 381 -0.39 8.33 2.91
CA SER A 381 -1.45 7.35 3.16
C SER A 381 -1.21 6.51 4.42
N VAL A 382 0.06 6.17 4.70
CA VAL A 382 0.47 5.45 5.90
C VAL A 382 0.33 6.34 7.15
N LEU A 383 0.74 7.60 7.05
CA LEU A 383 0.74 8.54 8.17
C LEU A 383 -0.67 8.93 8.62
N VAL A 384 -1.58 9.22 7.68
CA VAL A 384 -2.92 9.75 8.01
C VAL A 384 -3.96 8.67 8.33
N SER A 385 -3.73 7.43 7.94
CA SER A 385 -4.62 6.32 8.30
C SER A 385 -4.71 6.17 9.82
N PRO A 386 -5.90 5.84 10.38
CA PRO A 386 -6.02 5.61 11.82
C PRO A 386 -5.17 4.42 12.30
N VAL A 387 -4.95 3.43 11.43
CA VAL A 387 -4.09 2.27 11.70
C VAL A 387 -3.26 1.98 10.47
N SER A 388 -1.95 1.95 10.64
CA SER A 388 -0.99 1.60 9.59
C SER A 388 0.10 0.70 10.15
N TRP A 389 -0.08 -0.58 9.92
CA TRP A 389 0.90 -1.58 10.31
C TRP A 389 2.21 -1.44 9.53
N ILE A 390 3.32 -1.94 10.07
CA ILE A 390 4.65 -1.91 9.45
C ILE A 390 4.60 -2.37 7.98
N HIS A 391 3.88 -3.44 7.67
CA HIS A 391 3.77 -4.00 6.32
C HIS A 391 3.05 -3.07 5.31
N HIS A 392 2.32 -2.04 5.76
CA HIS A 392 1.74 -1.05 4.84
C HIS A 392 2.81 -0.23 4.10
N LEU A 393 4.04 -0.20 4.61
CA LEU A 393 5.20 0.44 3.97
C LEU A 393 5.85 -0.44 2.88
N ALA A 394 5.49 -1.72 2.75
CA ALA A 394 6.21 -2.71 1.92
C ALA A 394 6.43 -2.28 0.46
N GLY A 395 5.43 -1.67 -0.17
CA GLY A 395 5.55 -1.17 -1.54
C GLY A 395 6.09 0.26 -1.63
N TRP A 396 5.93 1.06 -0.58
CA TRP A 396 6.38 2.46 -0.57
C TRP A 396 7.87 2.62 -0.28
N VAL A 397 8.48 1.73 0.51
CA VAL A 397 9.92 1.75 0.82
C VAL A 397 10.78 1.56 -0.44
N PRO A 398 10.55 0.58 -1.32
CA PRO A 398 11.29 0.49 -2.58
C PRO A 398 11.15 1.74 -3.45
N LEU A 399 9.95 2.33 -3.51
CA LEU A 399 9.72 3.56 -4.26
C LEU A 399 10.49 4.73 -3.64
N LEU A 400 10.43 4.90 -2.32
CA LEU A 400 11.17 5.93 -1.59
C LEU A 400 12.68 5.82 -1.86
N VAL A 401 13.26 4.65 -1.62
CA VAL A 401 14.71 4.41 -1.79
C VAL A 401 15.12 4.64 -3.25
N GLY A 402 14.35 4.15 -4.22
CA GLY A 402 14.61 4.35 -5.63
C GLY A 402 14.52 5.83 -6.06
N VAL A 403 13.57 6.59 -5.54
CA VAL A 403 13.44 8.05 -5.79
C VAL A 403 14.59 8.83 -5.15
N LEU A 404 15.00 8.48 -3.93
CA LEU A 404 16.15 9.09 -3.26
C LEU A 404 17.44 8.81 -4.04
N LEU A 405 17.67 7.56 -4.43
CA LEU A 405 18.87 7.14 -5.16
C LEU A 405 18.97 7.81 -6.53
N GLY A 406 17.84 7.91 -7.25
CA GLY A 406 17.82 8.46 -8.62
C GLY A 406 18.68 7.63 -9.57
N ASP A 407 19.63 8.30 -10.26
CA ASP A 407 20.62 7.61 -11.12
C ASP A 407 21.91 7.23 -10.38
N GLY A 408 22.03 7.55 -9.10
CA GLY A 408 23.16 7.20 -8.25
C GLY A 408 24.45 8.02 -8.50
N ARG A 409 24.34 9.21 -9.14
CA ARG A 409 25.48 10.11 -9.38
C ARG A 409 25.71 11.11 -8.24
N ASP A 410 24.65 11.52 -7.59
CA ASP A 410 24.71 12.42 -6.45
C ASP A 410 24.99 11.64 -5.15
N TRP A 411 26.16 11.80 -4.60
CA TRP A 411 26.61 11.07 -3.40
C TRP A 411 25.73 11.34 -2.17
N ARG A 412 25.15 12.54 -2.05
CA ARG A 412 24.25 12.89 -0.94
C ARG A 412 22.94 12.07 -1.06
N ARG A 413 22.40 11.97 -2.26
CA ARG A 413 21.22 11.17 -2.54
C ARG A 413 21.49 9.68 -2.34
N VAL A 414 22.65 9.20 -2.76
CA VAL A 414 23.11 7.83 -2.45
C VAL A 414 23.15 7.60 -0.93
N GLY A 415 23.71 8.54 -0.18
CA GLY A 415 23.73 8.47 1.29
C GLY A 415 22.34 8.39 1.90
N TYR A 416 21.39 9.23 1.49
CA TYR A 416 20.02 9.18 1.96
C TYR A 416 19.31 7.85 1.58
N ALA A 417 19.54 7.35 0.38
CA ALA A 417 18.97 6.08 -0.08
C ALA A 417 19.50 4.90 0.72
N LEU A 418 20.82 4.84 0.96
CA LEU A 418 21.46 3.81 1.78
C LEU A 418 20.99 3.86 3.23
N LEU A 419 20.95 5.08 3.83
CA LEU A 419 20.45 5.27 5.19
C LEU A 419 19.00 4.77 5.31
N ALA A 420 18.13 5.14 4.37
CA ALA A 420 16.74 4.69 4.36
C ALA A 420 16.66 3.16 4.20
N ALA A 421 17.41 2.56 3.27
CA ALA A 421 17.41 1.12 3.05
C ALA A 421 17.84 0.37 4.32
N VAL A 422 18.97 0.75 4.95
CA VAL A 422 19.47 0.14 6.18
C VAL A 422 18.46 0.33 7.31
N PHE A 423 17.89 1.53 7.47
CA PHE A 423 16.92 1.83 8.52
C PHE A 423 15.69 0.91 8.44
N PHE A 424 15.15 0.67 7.22
CA PHE A 424 14.01 -0.21 7.04
C PHE A 424 14.37 -1.72 7.03
N ILE A 425 15.64 -2.09 6.86
CA ILE A 425 16.12 -3.47 7.06
C ILE A 425 16.20 -3.79 8.56
N LEU A 426 16.62 -2.82 9.37
CA LEU A 426 16.73 -2.97 10.82
C LEU A 426 15.34 -3.01 11.46
N GLN A 427 15.22 -3.75 12.56
CA GLN A 427 13.98 -3.91 13.32
C GLN A 427 13.81 -2.77 14.36
N ILE A 428 14.07 -1.52 13.97
CA ILE A 428 14.10 -0.37 14.86
C ILE A 428 12.88 -0.25 15.79
N PRO A 429 11.62 -0.39 15.29
CA PRO A 429 10.45 -0.33 16.17
C PRO A 429 10.45 -1.41 17.27
N TRP A 430 10.88 -2.62 16.95
CA TRP A 430 10.93 -3.73 17.90
C TRP A 430 12.05 -3.58 18.92
N TYR A 431 13.20 -3.02 18.55
CA TYR A 431 14.22 -2.63 19.52
C TYR A 431 13.69 -1.56 20.48
N GLY A 432 12.96 -0.56 19.96
CA GLY A 432 12.31 0.45 20.79
C GLY A 432 11.33 -0.17 21.80
N SER A 433 10.46 -1.07 21.33
CA SER A 433 9.51 -1.81 22.19
C SER A 433 10.23 -2.61 23.26
N THR A 434 11.32 -3.30 22.93
CA THR A 434 12.13 -4.05 23.90
C THR A 434 12.74 -3.15 24.95
N ILE A 435 13.25 -1.97 24.57
CA ILE A 435 13.80 -0.99 25.51
C ILE A 435 12.70 -0.48 26.46
N VAL A 436 11.54 -0.12 25.92
CA VAL A 436 10.39 0.32 26.75
C VAL A 436 9.97 -0.75 27.76
N ALA A 437 9.99 -2.02 27.38
CA ALA A 437 9.59 -3.12 28.25
C ALA A 437 10.62 -3.46 29.34
N LYS A 438 11.92 -3.22 29.10
CA LYS A 438 13.00 -3.68 29.97
C LYS A 438 13.60 -2.59 30.87
N THR A 439 13.48 -1.31 30.52
CA THR A 439 14.21 -0.23 31.19
C THR A 439 13.32 1.00 31.39
N ALA A 440 13.18 1.43 32.66
CA ALA A 440 12.46 2.66 33.01
C ALA A 440 13.23 3.92 32.53
N ASP A 441 14.56 3.94 32.69
CA ASP A 441 15.41 5.11 32.37
C ASP A 441 15.45 5.47 30.88
N TRP A 442 15.27 4.47 30.01
CA TRP A 442 15.30 4.63 28.56
C TRP A 442 13.91 4.61 27.91
N HIS A 443 12.86 4.84 28.71
CA HIS A 443 11.48 4.78 28.22
C HIS A 443 11.23 5.79 27.08
N VAL A 444 11.71 7.05 27.18
CA VAL A 444 11.53 8.07 26.15
C VAL A 444 12.27 7.72 24.85
N PRO A 445 13.60 7.43 24.87
CA PRO A 445 14.30 6.95 23.67
C PRO A 445 13.66 5.68 23.06
N GLY A 446 13.24 4.73 23.91
CA GLY A 446 12.56 3.51 23.47
C GLY A 446 11.28 3.83 22.71
N ARG A 447 10.42 4.73 23.20
CA ARG A 447 9.18 5.17 22.52
C ARG A 447 9.44 5.88 21.20
N ILE A 448 10.52 6.66 21.11
CA ILE A 448 10.94 7.30 19.84
C ILE A 448 11.32 6.23 18.82
N LEU A 449 12.15 5.26 19.20
CA LEU A 449 12.55 4.14 18.33
C LEU A 449 11.35 3.27 17.95
N GLU A 450 10.43 3.00 18.88
CA GLU A 450 9.17 2.28 18.63
C GLU A 450 8.34 2.96 17.53
N SER A 451 8.40 4.28 17.43
CA SER A 451 7.73 5.07 16.39
C SER A 451 8.61 5.30 15.14
N GLY A 452 9.76 4.65 15.06
CA GLY A 452 10.84 4.96 14.11
C GLY A 452 10.42 4.95 12.64
N PHE A 453 9.61 3.99 12.20
CA PHE A 453 9.20 3.92 10.80
C PHE A 453 8.17 5.00 10.42
N GLY A 454 7.27 5.34 11.34
CA GLY A 454 6.36 6.47 11.16
C GLY A 454 7.10 7.80 11.11
N LEU A 455 8.07 8.01 12.01
CA LEU A 455 8.94 9.20 12.00
C LEU A 455 9.80 9.26 10.73
N ALA A 456 10.34 8.13 10.27
CA ALA A 456 11.08 8.05 9.01
C ALA A 456 10.19 8.38 7.80
N ALA A 457 8.94 7.90 7.78
CA ALA A 457 7.98 8.24 6.74
C ALA A 457 7.65 9.73 6.74
N LEU A 458 7.46 10.33 7.92
CA LEU A 458 7.23 11.77 8.08
C LEU A 458 8.42 12.60 7.58
N PHE A 459 9.62 12.23 7.99
CA PHE A 459 10.87 12.86 7.52
C PHE A 459 11.04 12.69 6.00
N ALA A 460 10.73 11.52 5.45
CA ALA A 460 10.82 11.26 4.02
C ALA A 460 9.85 12.13 3.22
N VAL A 461 8.60 12.34 3.69
CA VAL A 461 7.64 13.26 3.07
C VAL A 461 8.20 14.68 3.03
N TRP A 462 8.78 15.15 4.14
CA TRP A 462 9.41 16.46 4.21
C TRP A 462 10.63 16.55 3.29
N LEU A 463 11.55 15.59 3.34
CA LEU A 463 12.75 15.54 2.51
C LEU A 463 12.41 15.56 1.01
N LEU A 464 11.51 14.68 0.58
CA LEU A 464 11.05 14.63 -0.81
C LEU A 464 10.37 15.94 -1.23
N GLY A 465 9.65 16.58 -0.31
CA GLY A 465 9.01 17.87 -0.54
C GLY A 465 10.00 19.02 -0.76
N ARG A 466 11.18 18.95 -0.11
CA ARG A 466 12.24 19.97 -0.20
C ARG A 466 13.29 19.71 -1.28
N MET A 467 13.28 18.53 -1.91
CA MET A 467 14.21 18.24 -3.01
C MET A 467 13.98 19.19 -4.17
N GLU A 468 15.03 19.90 -4.57
CA GLU A 468 14.99 20.76 -5.75
C GLU A 468 14.83 19.92 -7.03
N PRO A 469 14.07 20.41 -8.04
CA PRO A 469 14.12 19.82 -9.37
C PRO A 469 15.55 19.96 -9.94
N PRO A 470 16.10 18.95 -10.65
CA PRO A 470 17.38 19.08 -11.31
C PRO A 470 17.38 20.31 -12.21
N SER A 471 18.49 21.06 -12.23
CA SER A 471 18.64 22.26 -13.05
C SER A 471 18.35 21.95 -14.53
N LYS A 472 17.72 22.89 -15.25
CA LYS A 472 17.33 22.72 -16.67
C LYS A 472 18.49 22.28 -17.58
N GLY A 473 19.75 22.55 -17.22
CA GLY A 473 20.95 22.12 -17.94
C GLY A 473 21.19 20.61 -17.91
N GLN A 474 20.84 19.92 -16.80
CA GLN A 474 21.00 18.46 -16.70
C GLN A 474 19.96 17.69 -17.53
N THR A 475 18.76 18.24 -17.70
CA THR A 475 17.72 17.63 -18.57
C THR A 475 18.05 17.69 -20.05
N SER A 476 18.81 18.70 -20.51
CA SER A 476 19.22 18.79 -21.91
C SER A 476 20.38 17.86 -22.25
N ALA A 477 21.32 17.66 -21.35
CA ALA A 477 22.44 16.72 -21.51
C ALA A 477 21.96 15.25 -21.55
N THR A 478 20.98 14.89 -20.71
CA THR A 478 20.36 13.55 -20.72
C THR A 478 19.57 13.31 -22.03
N ARG A 479 18.91 14.35 -22.56
CA ARG A 479 18.23 14.29 -23.89
C ARG A 479 19.19 14.05 -25.05
N LYS A 480 20.37 14.68 -25.03
CA LYS A 480 21.39 14.47 -26.09
C LYS A 480 22.01 13.07 -25.99
N ALA A 481 22.24 12.55 -24.78
CA ALA A 481 22.78 11.21 -24.61
C ALA A 481 21.79 10.11 -25.05
N ASP A 482 20.49 10.27 -24.79
CA ASP A 482 19.46 9.31 -25.21
C ASP A 482 19.19 9.36 -26.74
N ALA A 483 19.43 10.51 -27.41
CA ALA A 483 19.27 10.65 -28.84
C ALA A 483 20.46 10.07 -29.64
N VAL A 484 21.62 9.91 -29.03
CA VAL A 484 22.85 9.34 -29.65
C VAL A 484 22.94 7.82 -29.44
N SER A 485 22.15 7.26 -28.48
CA SER A 485 22.17 5.82 -28.14
C SER A 485 20.92 5.06 -28.64
N GLY A 486 20.03 5.66 -29.38
CA GLY A 486 18.87 5.05 -30.04
C GLY A 486 19.04 4.97 -31.51
#